data_f9d9037653e5ed19b31bf234264a1620
#
_entry.id   f9d9037653e5ed19b31bf234264a1620
#
_cell.length_a   1.000
_cell.length_b   1.000
_cell.length_c   1.000
_cell.angle_alpha   90.00
_cell.angle_beta   90.00
_cell.angle_gamma   90.00
#
_symmetry.space_group_name_H-M   'P 1'
#
loop_
_entity.id
_entity.type
_entity.pdbx_description
1 polymer ?
#
loop_
_entity_poly.entity_id
_entity_poly.type
_entity_poly.pdbx_seq_one_letter_code
_entity_poly.pdbx_strand_id
1 'polypeptide(L)'
;MEIVVEGMGAVMQQSFNGESGYMVQQGQKTVMDDKMLSAKKAEKGLFPELHMEPSSLALESIMTIDGSDVYKVKVTNGDVISYRYYDTETGYLLRTEETAEMGGQTLTTITDFSNYKEVGSVMLPNTMKIATGPQVLSFETTEVKINEGVSDADFN
;
A
#
# COMPACT_ATOMS: atom_id res chain seq x y z
N MET A 1 2.78 -11.91 -1.05
CA MET A 1 1.37 -11.42 -0.92
C MET A 1 0.46 -12.36 -1.68
N GLU A 2 -0.63 -12.73 -1.08
CA GLU A 2 -1.69 -13.53 -1.73
C GLU A 2 -3.04 -12.85 -1.50
N ILE A 3 -3.87 -12.79 -2.52
CA ILE A 3 -5.26 -12.32 -2.42
C ILE A 3 -6.16 -13.51 -2.71
N VAL A 4 -6.96 -13.86 -1.72
CA VAL A 4 -7.94 -14.95 -1.78
C VAL A 4 -9.34 -14.35 -1.78
N VAL A 5 -10.17 -14.76 -2.73
CA VAL A 5 -11.59 -14.36 -2.79
C VAL A 5 -12.44 -15.56 -2.41
N GLU A 6 -13.35 -15.37 -1.46
CA GLU A 6 -14.26 -16.42 -1.01
C GLU A 6 -15.06 -16.98 -2.20
N GLY A 7 -15.02 -18.30 -2.37
CA GLY A 7 -15.66 -19.00 -3.48
C GLY A 7 -14.86 -19.05 -4.79
N MET A 8 -13.76 -18.28 -4.94
CA MET A 8 -12.88 -18.31 -6.13
C MET A 8 -11.45 -18.78 -5.83
N GLY A 9 -11.08 -18.88 -4.53
CA GLY A 9 -9.72 -19.24 -4.15
C GLY A 9 -8.71 -18.10 -4.35
N ALA A 10 -7.44 -18.44 -4.48
CA ALA A 10 -6.37 -17.46 -4.71
C ALA A 10 -6.50 -16.83 -6.11
N VAL A 11 -6.86 -15.56 -6.19
CA VAL A 11 -7.02 -14.82 -7.44
C VAL A 11 -5.75 -14.10 -7.86
N MET A 12 -4.88 -13.78 -6.90
CA MET A 12 -3.57 -13.17 -7.16
C MET A 12 -2.57 -13.61 -6.08
N GLN A 13 -1.38 -13.98 -6.51
CA GLN A 13 -0.24 -14.22 -5.63
C GLN A 13 0.98 -13.46 -6.17
N GLN A 14 1.76 -12.88 -5.31
CA GLN A 14 3.00 -12.20 -5.66
C GLN A 14 4.10 -12.60 -4.68
N SER A 15 5.25 -13.01 -5.23
CA SER A 15 6.46 -13.34 -4.47
C SER A 15 7.65 -12.55 -5.00
N PHE A 16 8.50 -12.06 -4.11
CA PHE A 16 9.72 -11.33 -4.44
C PHE A 16 10.74 -11.57 -3.32
N ASN A 17 11.95 -12.02 -3.69
CA ASN A 17 13.03 -12.37 -2.74
C ASN A 17 14.14 -11.31 -2.65
N GLY A 18 13.93 -10.12 -3.24
CA GLY A 18 14.94 -9.06 -3.33
C GLY A 18 15.68 -9.01 -4.67
N GLU A 19 15.75 -10.10 -5.41
CA GLU A 19 16.44 -10.19 -6.70
C GLU A 19 15.53 -10.58 -7.84
N SER A 20 14.69 -11.57 -7.62
CA SER A 20 13.73 -12.12 -8.59
C SER A 20 12.33 -12.20 -7.97
N GLY A 21 11.32 -12.33 -8.82
CA GLY A 21 9.96 -12.46 -8.37
C GLY A 21 9.02 -12.98 -9.45
N TYR A 22 7.84 -13.38 -9.00
CA TYR A 22 6.78 -13.81 -9.90
C TYR A 22 5.41 -13.32 -9.41
N MET A 23 4.47 -13.28 -10.32
CA MET A 23 3.05 -13.09 -10.03
C MET A 23 2.27 -14.29 -10.56
N VAL A 24 1.26 -14.71 -9.82
CA VAL A 24 0.25 -15.65 -10.30
C VAL A 24 -1.06 -14.89 -10.33
N GLN A 25 -1.71 -14.87 -11.48
CA GLN A 25 -3.03 -14.28 -11.64
C GLN A 25 -3.92 -15.27 -12.38
N GLN A 26 -5.06 -15.58 -11.78
CA GLN A 26 -5.99 -16.59 -12.34
C GLN A 26 -5.30 -17.92 -12.71
N GLY A 27 -4.35 -18.38 -11.90
CA GLY A 27 -3.60 -19.60 -12.11
C GLY A 27 -2.43 -19.51 -13.10
N GLN A 28 -2.24 -18.37 -13.76
CA GLN A 28 -1.10 -18.15 -14.66
C GLN A 28 0.08 -17.52 -13.91
N LYS A 29 1.23 -18.22 -13.88
CA LYS A 29 2.48 -17.71 -13.30
C LYS A 29 3.24 -16.90 -14.35
N THR A 30 3.54 -15.64 -14.03
CA THR A 30 4.35 -14.73 -14.84
C THR A 30 5.56 -14.29 -14.03
N VAL A 31 6.76 -14.48 -14.58
CA VAL A 31 7.99 -13.98 -13.96
C VAL A 31 8.05 -12.47 -14.14
N MET A 32 8.47 -11.75 -13.10
CA MET A 32 8.64 -10.31 -13.15
C MET A 32 9.75 -9.92 -14.13
N ASP A 33 9.46 -8.98 -15.01
CA ASP A 33 10.44 -8.37 -15.89
C ASP A 33 11.32 -7.35 -15.12
N ASP A 34 12.37 -6.85 -15.80
CA ASP A 34 13.33 -5.91 -15.20
C ASP A 34 12.65 -4.62 -14.69
N LYS A 35 11.59 -4.16 -15.35
CA LYS A 35 10.84 -2.97 -14.93
C LYS A 35 10.07 -3.23 -13.64
N MET A 36 9.41 -4.37 -13.55
CA MET A 36 8.67 -4.79 -12.35
C MET A 36 9.63 -5.05 -11.18
N LEU A 37 10.77 -5.70 -11.44
CA LEU A 37 11.82 -5.93 -10.44
C LEU A 37 12.41 -4.62 -9.93
N SER A 38 12.66 -3.65 -10.81
CA SER A 38 13.16 -2.34 -10.43
C SER A 38 12.16 -1.58 -9.56
N ALA A 39 10.87 -1.63 -9.90
CA ALA A 39 9.81 -1.04 -9.09
C ALA A 39 9.73 -1.70 -7.70
N LYS A 40 9.80 -3.05 -7.63
CA LYS A 40 9.81 -3.77 -6.35
C LYS A 40 11.04 -3.48 -5.50
N LYS A 41 12.21 -3.36 -6.10
CA LYS A 41 13.45 -2.97 -5.40
C LYS A 41 13.39 -1.54 -4.86
N ALA A 42 12.62 -0.67 -5.50
CA ALA A 42 12.39 0.70 -5.05
C ALA A 42 11.39 0.78 -3.87
N GLU A 43 10.56 -0.23 -3.66
CA GLU A 43 9.69 -0.32 -2.48
C GLU A 43 10.54 -0.51 -1.22
N LYS A 44 10.51 0.46 -0.31
CA LYS A 44 11.38 0.49 0.87
C LYS A 44 10.64 0.03 2.13
N GLY A 45 10.19 -1.22 2.16
CA GLY A 45 9.63 -1.85 3.36
C GLY A 45 8.21 -1.40 3.72
N LEU A 46 7.81 -1.69 4.97
CA LEU A 46 6.47 -1.43 5.48
C LEU A 46 6.18 0.06 5.73
N PHE A 47 7.23 0.86 5.92
CA PHE A 47 7.13 2.28 6.25
C PHE A 47 7.95 3.09 5.24
N PRO A 48 7.42 3.31 4.03
CA PRO A 48 8.11 4.09 3.00
C PRO A 48 8.42 5.52 3.45
N GLU A 49 7.65 6.07 4.42
CA GLU A 49 7.85 7.36 5.02
C GLU A 49 9.27 7.57 5.61
N LEU A 50 9.84 6.51 6.19
CA LEU A 50 11.19 6.55 6.77
C LEU A 50 12.30 6.77 5.73
N HIS A 51 11.97 6.64 4.46
CA HIS A 51 12.89 6.72 3.34
C HIS A 51 12.56 7.87 2.36
N MET A 52 11.55 8.68 2.69
CA MET A 52 11.20 9.85 1.89
C MET A 52 12.18 10.98 2.15
N GLU A 53 12.60 11.63 1.08
CA GLU A 53 13.41 12.84 1.19
C GLU A 53 12.54 13.98 1.73
N PRO A 54 12.97 14.71 2.79
CA PRO A 54 12.18 15.81 3.33
C PRO A 54 11.78 16.88 2.31
N SER A 55 12.62 17.11 1.30
CA SER A 55 12.35 18.05 0.21
C SER A 55 11.22 17.63 -0.72
N SER A 56 10.83 16.35 -0.70
CA SER A 56 9.70 15.82 -1.46
C SER A 56 8.36 15.99 -0.74
N LEU A 57 8.37 16.45 0.50
CA LEU A 57 7.22 16.56 1.36
C LEU A 57 6.83 18.03 1.60
N ALA A 58 5.55 18.33 1.52
CA ALA A 58 5.03 19.65 1.87
C ALA A 58 3.71 19.52 2.63
N LEU A 59 3.63 20.14 3.82
CA LEU A 59 2.37 20.29 4.52
C LEU A 59 1.51 21.32 3.76
N GLU A 60 0.36 20.90 3.25
CA GLU A 60 -0.55 21.79 2.52
C GLU A 60 -1.60 22.45 3.43
N SER A 61 -2.21 21.66 4.29
CA SER A 61 -3.32 22.13 5.15
C SER A 61 -3.57 21.16 6.31
N ILE A 62 -4.38 21.62 7.22
CA ILE A 62 -5.10 20.78 8.18
C ILE A 62 -6.55 20.76 7.74
N MET A 63 -7.17 19.60 7.74
CA MET A 63 -8.58 19.41 7.37
C MET A 63 -9.19 18.27 8.18
N THR A 64 -10.50 18.11 8.11
CA THR A 64 -11.19 17.02 8.81
C THR A 64 -11.59 15.91 7.84
N ILE A 65 -11.29 14.66 8.18
CA ILE A 65 -11.72 13.44 7.46
C ILE A 65 -12.42 12.53 8.47
N ASP A 66 -13.65 12.17 8.19
CA ASP A 66 -14.46 11.24 9.02
C ASP A 66 -14.46 11.57 10.51
N GLY A 67 -14.37 12.87 10.84
CA GLY A 67 -14.39 13.40 12.20
C GLY A 67 -13.02 13.56 12.87
N SER A 68 -11.94 13.14 12.23
CA SER A 68 -10.56 13.34 12.68
C SER A 68 -9.90 14.52 11.97
N ASP A 69 -9.21 15.36 12.70
CA ASP A 69 -8.35 16.39 12.11
C ASP A 69 -7.07 15.78 11.60
N VAL A 70 -6.71 16.08 10.36
CA VAL A 70 -5.57 15.46 9.67
C VAL A 70 -4.65 16.50 9.06
N TYR A 71 -3.35 16.23 9.10
CA TYR A 71 -2.35 16.90 8.28
C TYR A 71 -2.43 16.36 6.86
N LYS A 72 -2.76 17.21 5.88
CA LYS A 72 -2.65 16.90 4.45
C LYS A 72 -1.23 17.18 3.99
N VAL A 73 -0.49 16.12 3.69
CA VAL A 73 0.89 16.19 3.22
C VAL A 73 0.94 15.83 1.74
N LYS A 74 1.47 16.76 0.94
CA LYS A 74 1.78 16.52 -0.46
C LYS A 74 3.11 15.78 -0.55
N VAL A 75 3.15 14.72 -1.36
CA VAL A 75 4.35 13.96 -1.70
C VAL A 75 4.64 14.13 -3.19
N THR A 76 5.85 14.57 -3.52
CA THR A 76 6.30 14.75 -4.91
C THR A 76 7.40 13.74 -5.23
N ASN A 77 7.18 12.89 -6.23
CA ASN A 77 8.17 11.93 -6.70
C ASN A 77 8.33 12.07 -8.22
N GLY A 78 9.32 12.85 -8.63
CA GLY A 78 9.46 13.30 -10.02
C GLY A 78 8.23 14.12 -10.43
N ASP A 79 7.56 13.69 -11.48
CA ASP A 79 6.33 14.35 -11.99
C ASP A 79 5.05 13.83 -11.29
N VAL A 80 5.17 12.83 -10.41
CA VAL A 80 4.01 12.23 -9.72
C VAL A 80 3.77 12.96 -8.41
N ILE A 81 2.52 13.39 -8.21
CA ILE A 81 2.04 14.00 -6.98
C ILE A 81 1.02 13.06 -6.35
N SER A 82 1.19 12.82 -5.06
CA SER A 82 0.24 12.10 -4.24
C SER A 82 0.02 12.83 -2.91
N TYR A 83 -1.00 12.44 -2.17
CA TYR A 83 -1.31 13.03 -0.88
C TYR A 83 -1.41 11.95 0.19
N ARG A 84 -0.97 12.32 1.40
CA ARG A 84 -1.07 11.50 2.60
C ARG A 84 -1.74 12.30 3.70
N TYR A 85 -2.61 11.66 4.43
CA TYR A 85 -3.41 12.30 5.46
C TYR A 85 -3.13 11.62 6.80
N TYR A 86 -2.45 12.33 7.68
CA TYR A 86 -2.05 11.83 8.99
C TYR A 86 -2.90 12.46 10.09
N ASP A 87 -3.46 11.63 10.94
CA ASP A 87 -4.20 12.08 12.11
C ASP A 87 -3.34 12.98 13.00
N THR A 88 -3.87 14.13 13.43
CA THR A 88 -3.09 15.14 14.15
C THR A 88 -2.76 14.73 15.58
N GLU A 89 -3.53 13.82 16.18
CA GLU A 89 -3.35 13.37 17.56
C GLU A 89 -2.45 12.14 17.66
N THR A 90 -2.68 11.16 16.78
CA THR A 90 -1.98 9.86 16.83
C THR A 90 -0.80 9.77 15.88
N GLY A 91 -0.78 10.59 14.83
CA GLY A 91 0.17 10.52 13.72
C GLY A 91 -0.08 9.35 12.76
N TYR A 92 -1.18 8.62 12.92
CA TYR A 92 -1.49 7.49 12.03
C TYR A 92 -1.89 7.97 10.64
N LEU A 93 -1.45 7.24 9.62
CA LEU A 93 -1.88 7.45 8.25
C LEU A 93 -3.33 7.00 8.09
N LEU A 94 -4.26 7.93 7.87
CA LEU A 94 -5.68 7.60 7.71
C LEU A 94 -6.07 7.42 6.24
N ARG A 95 -5.36 8.10 5.31
CA ARG A 95 -5.69 8.07 3.88
C ARG A 95 -4.45 8.33 3.02
N THR A 96 -4.40 7.67 1.87
CA THR A 96 -3.58 8.10 0.72
C THR A 96 -4.48 8.42 -0.47
N GLU A 97 -4.03 9.38 -1.29
CA GLU A 97 -4.67 9.74 -2.54
C GLU A 97 -3.61 9.81 -3.63
N GLU A 98 -3.75 8.96 -4.64
CA GLU A 98 -2.81 8.85 -5.75
C GLU A 98 -3.56 8.99 -7.06
N THR A 99 -3.01 9.80 -7.96
CA THR A 99 -3.60 10.01 -9.29
C THR A 99 -2.64 9.51 -10.35
N ALA A 100 -3.15 8.68 -11.25
CA ALA A 100 -2.40 8.12 -12.36
C ALA A 100 -3.17 8.23 -13.67
N GLU A 101 -2.46 8.37 -14.77
CA GLU A 101 -3.03 8.29 -16.10
C GLU A 101 -2.99 6.84 -16.60
N MET A 102 -4.17 6.28 -16.90
CA MET A 102 -4.33 4.95 -17.48
C MET A 102 -5.24 5.02 -18.71
N GLY A 103 -4.73 4.60 -19.86
CA GLY A 103 -5.52 4.57 -21.10
C GLY A 103 -6.05 5.92 -21.55
N GLY A 104 -5.35 7.03 -21.24
CA GLY A 104 -5.78 8.39 -21.55
C GLY A 104 -6.85 8.95 -20.60
N GLN A 105 -7.11 8.30 -19.51
CA GLN A 105 -7.99 8.77 -18.43
C GLN A 105 -7.20 8.97 -17.15
N THR A 106 -7.50 10.05 -16.46
CA THR A 106 -6.96 10.33 -15.13
C THR A 106 -7.80 9.58 -14.10
N LEU A 107 -7.19 8.64 -13.40
CA LEU A 107 -7.82 7.87 -12.32
C LEU A 107 -7.21 8.25 -10.98
N THR A 108 -8.06 8.56 -10.02
CA THR A 108 -7.65 8.76 -8.63
C THR A 108 -7.98 7.52 -7.82
N THR A 109 -6.99 7.00 -7.14
CA THR A 109 -7.13 5.91 -6.16
C THR A 109 -7.03 6.50 -4.76
N ILE A 110 -8.04 6.24 -3.96
CA ILE A 110 -8.08 6.61 -2.54
C ILE A 110 -7.96 5.33 -1.74
N THR A 111 -7.02 5.30 -0.80
CA THR A 111 -6.88 4.19 0.16
C THR A 111 -7.07 4.72 1.56
N ASP A 112 -8.10 4.23 2.25
CA ASP A 112 -8.38 4.52 3.66
C ASP A 112 -7.82 3.42 4.55
N PHE A 113 -7.21 3.82 5.67
CA PHE A 113 -6.62 2.94 6.68
C PHE A 113 -7.32 3.17 8.01
N SER A 114 -7.71 2.10 8.68
CA SER A 114 -8.43 2.19 9.95
C SER A 114 -8.19 0.97 10.84
N ASN A 115 -8.81 0.99 12.03
CA ASN A 115 -8.74 -0.11 13.00
C ASN A 115 -7.29 -0.52 13.32
N TYR A 116 -6.45 0.48 13.65
CA TYR A 116 -5.05 0.25 14.00
C TYR A 116 -4.94 -0.69 15.20
N LYS A 117 -4.06 -1.69 15.08
CA LYS A 117 -3.76 -2.67 16.13
C LYS A 117 -2.27 -2.75 16.36
N GLU A 118 -1.89 -2.98 17.61
CA GLU A 118 -0.50 -3.22 17.98
C GLU A 118 -0.09 -4.64 17.58
N VAL A 119 1.02 -4.72 16.84
CA VAL A 119 1.64 -5.98 16.44
C VAL A 119 3.12 -5.91 16.79
N GLY A 120 3.52 -6.62 17.83
CA GLY A 120 4.85 -6.45 18.41
C GLY A 120 5.00 -5.04 19.00
N SER A 121 5.88 -4.23 18.44
CA SER A 121 6.13 -2.84 18.87
C SER A 121 5.66 -1.79 17.86
N VAL A 122 4.87 -2.17 16.88
CA VAL A 122 4.38 -1.27 15.81
C VAL A 122 2.87 -1.28 15.73
N MET A 123 2.29 -0.12 15.37
CA MET A 123 0.87 0.01 15.10
C MET A 123 0.62 -0.18 13.59
N LEU A 124 -0.21 -1.16 13.24
CA LEU A 124 -0.57 -1.46 11.84
C LEU A 124 -2.07 -1.29 11.62
N PRO A 125 -2.50 -0.77 10.45
CA PRO A 125 -3.91 -0.71 10.12
C PRO A 125 -4.45 -2.13 9.92
N ASN A 126 -5.54 -2.46 10.58
CA ASN A 126 -6.19 -3.77 10.43
C ASN A 126 -7.20 -3.77 9.28
N THR A 127 -7.69 -2.60 8.89
CA THR A 127 -8.63 -2.46 7.78
C THR A 127 -8.06 -1.50 6.75
N MET A 128 -8.13 -1.89 5.49
CA MET A 128 -7.75 -1.08 4.33
C MET A 128 -8.90 -1.09 3.32
N LYS A 129 -9.32 0.10 2.86
CA LYS A 129 -10.36 0.26 1.87
C LYS A 129 -9.80 1.04 0.68
N ILE A 130 -9.82 0.43 -0.49
CA ILE A 130 -9.29 1.01 -1.73
C ILE A 130 -10.46 1.35 -2.65
N ALA A 131 -10.54 2.60 -3.08
CA ALA A 131 -11.51 3.09 -4.04
C ALA A 131 -10.80 3.63 -5.29
N THR A 132 -11.14 3.09 -6.46
CA THR A 132 -10.65 3.56 -7.77
C THR A 132 -11.85 3.69 -8.70
N GLY A 133 -12.23 4.93 -9.04
CA GLY A 133 -13.47 5.18 -9.77
C GLY A 133 -14.70 4.56 -9.06
N PRO A 134 -15.52 3.76 -9.75
CA PRO A 134 -16.69 3.13 -9.15
C PRO A 134 -16.38 1.85 -8.35
N GLN A 135 -15.13 1.37 -8.39
CA GLN A 135 -14.74 0.14 -7.72
C GLN A 135 -14.26 0.42 -6.31
N VAL A 136 -14.76 -0.34 -5.34
CA VAL A 136 -14.35 -0.29 -3.95
C VAL A 136 -14.01 -1.69 -3.48
N LEU A 137 -12.81 -1.86 -2.95
CA LEU A 137 -12.34 -3.10 -2.32
C LEU A 137 -12.07 -2.83 -0.84
N SER A 138 -12.49 -3.75 0.02
CA SER A 138 -12.21 -3.69 1.45
C SER A 138 -11.43 -4.92 1.87
N PHE A 139 -10.37 -4.69 2.62
CA PHE A 139 -9.49 -5.73 3.15
C PHE A 139 -9.47 -5.63 4.67
N GLU A 140 -9.58 -6.77 5.33
CA GLU A 140 -9.40 -6.89 6.75
C GLU A 140 -8.24 -7.86 7.02
N THR A 141 -7.27 -7.42 7.81
CA THR A 141 -6.14 -8.26 8.22
C THR A 141 -6.59 -9.22 9.30
N THR A 142 -6.54 -10.51 9.04
CA THR A 142 -6.94 -11.54 10.00
C THR A 142 -5.83 -11.90 10.96
N GLU A 143 -4.58 -11.94 10.48
CA GLU A 143 -3.41 -12.27 11.29
C GLU A 143 -2.15 -11.59 10.75
N VAL A 144 -1.27 -11.16 11.63
CA VAL A 144 0.08 -10.68 11.32
C VAL A 144 1.08 -11.43 12.20
N LYS A 145 2.09 -12.04 11.58
CA LYS A 145 3.22 -12.68 12.26
C LYS A 145 4.50 -11.97 11.86
N ILE A 146 5.35 -11.65 12.84
CA ILE A 146 6.63 -11.00 12.62
C ILE A 146 7.74 -12.02 12.83
N ASN A 147 8.57 -12.25 11.80
CA ASN A 147 9.68 -13.21 11.80
C ASN A 147 9.26 -14.67 12.07
N GLU A 148 8.03 -15.02 11.75
CA GLU A 148 7.48 -16.36 11.93
C GLU A 148 6.74 -16.83 10.67
N GLY A 149 6.74 -18.14 10.41
CA GLY A 149 5.93 -18.77 9.37
C GLY A 149 6.40 -18.55 7.94
N VAL A 150 7.62 -18.05 7.73
CA VAL A 150 8.22 -17.87 6.39
C VAL A 150 9.59 -18.56 6.34
N SER A 151 9.90 -19.15 5.20
CA SER A 151 11.16 -19.79 4.89
C SER A 151 11.61 -19.44 3.47
N ASP A 152 12.87 -19.68 3.13
CA ASP A 152 13.38 -19.41 1.78
C ASP A 152 12.62 -20.18 0.69
N ALA A 153 11.99 -21.32 1.03
CA ALA A 153 11.19 -22.09 0.11
C ALA A 153 9.91 -21.38 -0.36
N ASP A 154 9.40 -20.43 0.43
CA ASP A 154 8.17 -19.67 0.10
C ASP A 154 8.41 -18.61 -0.98
N PHE A 155 9.68 -18.35 -1.32
CA PHE A 155 10.08 -17.36 -2.33
C PHE A 155 10.60 -17.97 -3.64
N ASN A 156 10.62 -19.32 -3.78
CA ASN A 156 11.11 -20.05 -4.94
C ASN A 156 10.01 -20.56 -5.89
#